data_f85792526c765625f11cd57aaf84fcd7
#
_entry.id   f85792526c765625f11cd57aaf84fcd7
#
_cell.length_a   1.000
_cell.length_b   1.000
_cell.length_c   1.000
_cell.angle_alpha   90.00
_cell.angle_beta   90.00
_cell.angle_gamma   90.00
#
_symmetry.space_group_name_H-M   'P 1'
#
loop_
_entity.id
_entity.type
_entity.pdbx_description
1 polymer ?
#
loop_
_entity_poly.entity_id
_entity_poly.type
_entity_poly.pdbx_seq_one_letter_code
_entity_poly.pdbx_strand_id
1 'polypeptide(L)'
;FVNLVVVLFLPVNAEPMRFFSCVQGLEERLGRVRSSGVNEPRPIDIDLLFFGKKSISSDYLTIPHPRALKRRFVLEPLAEIFPDLVLPGQELSVVELLNRLPKNGWVRKFPSDLVEEAKS
;
A
#
# COMPACT_ATOMS: atom_id res chain seq x y z
N PHE A 1 13.28 7.53 1.13
CA PHE A 1 12.08 6.90 1.71
C PHE A 1 12.10 5.40 1.52
N VAL A 2 11.64 4.68 2.51
CA VAL A 2 11.45 3.25 2.42
C VAL A 2 9.95 2.99 2.23
N ASN A 3 9.60 2.25 1.19
CA ASN A 3 8.24 1.87 0.89
C ASN A 3 8.09 0.35 0.96
N LEU A 4 6.97 -0.08 1.47
CA LEU A 4 6.64 -1.48 1.61
C LEU A 4 5.18 -1.69 1.24
N VAL A 5 4.90 -2.73 0.47
CA VAL A 5 3.53 -3.14 0.18
C VAL A 5 3.25 -4.43 0.95
N VAL A 6 2.13 -4.44 1.65
CA VAL A 6 1.68 -5.58 2.44
C VAL A 6 0.33 -6.03 1.91
N VAL A 7 0.15 -7.32 1.73
CA VAL A 7 -1.14 -7.91 1.38
C VAL A 7 -1.62 -8.73 2.57
N LEU A 8 -2.83 -8.44 3.01
CA LEU A 8 -3.45 -9.13 4.14
C LEU A 8 -4.61 -9.95 3.64
N PHE A 9 -4.78 -11.13 4.21
CA PHE A 9 -5.92 -11.99 3.93
C PHE A 9 -6.90 -11.84 5.08
N LEU A 10 -8.02 -11.18 4.81
CA LEU A 10 -9.02 -10.84 5.81
C LEU A 10 -10.22 -11.79 5.72
N PRO A 11 -11.01 -11.90 6.81
CA PRO A 11 -12.26 -12.67 6.75
C PRO A 11 -13.18 -12.17 5.65
N VAL A 12 -14.00 -13.07 5.12
CA VAL A 12 -14.92 -12.77 4.01
C VAL A 12 -15.87 -11.63 4.33
N ASN A 13 -16.24 -11.50 5.60
CA ASN A 13 -17.17 -10.47 6.06
C ASN A 13 -16.48 -9.18 6.52
N ALA A 14 -15.18 -9.04 6.30
CA ALA A 14 -14.47 -7.83 6.67
C ALA A 14 -15.01 -6.64 5.87
N GLU A 15 -15.15 -5.50 6.54
CA GLU A 15 -15.66 -4.27 5.94
C GLU A 15 -14.56 -3.25 5.73
N PRO A 16 -14.47 -2.63 4.55
CA PRO A 16 -13.39 -1.69 4.23
C PRO A 16 -13.30 -0.50 5.18
N MET A 17 -14.43 0.12 5.53
CA MET A 17 -14.41 1.29 6.40
C MET A 17 -13.96 0.97 7.82
N ARG A 18 -14.34 -0.21 8.33
CA ARG A 18 -13.86 -0.65 9.64
C ARG A 18 -12.37 -0.91 9.62
N PHE A 19 -11.92 -1.58 8.58
CA PHE A 19 -10.49 -1.85 8.42
C PHE A 19 -9.71 -0.55 8.29
N PHE A 20 -10.21 0.38 7.50
CA PHE A 20 -9.59 1.69 7.32
C PHE A 20 -9.46 2.43 8.64
N SER A 21 -10.50 2.40 9.48
CA SER A 21 -10.44 3.01 10.81
C SER A 21 -9.38 2.37 11.69
N CYS A 22 -9.22 1.06 11.61
CA CYS A 22 -8.18 0.35 12.35
C CYS A 22 -6.78 0.77 11.88
N VAL A 23 -6.60 0.92 10.59
CA VAL A 23 -5.32 1.35 10.01
C VAL A 23 -4.98 2.77 10.45
N GLN A 24 -5.96 3.67 10.45
CA GLN A 24 -5.75 5.03 10.94
C GLN A 24 -5.40 5.06 12.41
N GLY A 25 -6.05 4.23 13.21
CA GLY A 25 -5.75 4.12 14.62
C GLY A 25 -4.33 3.61 14.88
N LEU A 26 -3.90 2.64 14.10
CA LEU A 26 -2.54 2.11 14.19
C LEU A 26 -1.51 3.17 13.82
N GLU A 27 -1.74 3.90 12.73
CA GLU A 27 -0.87 4.97 12.29
C GLU A 27 -0.71 6.05 13.36
N GLU A 28 -1.83 6.44 13.98
CA GLU A 28 -1.82 7.41 15.06
C GLU A 28 -1.05 6.91 16.28
N ARG A 29 -1.25 5.66 16.66
CA ARG A 29 -0.54 5.07 17.80
C ARG A 29 0.95 4.99 17.57
N LEU A 30 1.36 4.62 16.37
CA LEU A 30 2.79 4.58 16.02
C LEU A 30 3.41 5.98 16.03
N GLY A 31 2.66 6.97 15.59
CA GLY A 31 3.08 8.36 15.64
C GLY A 31 3.27 8.86 17.07
N ARG A 32 2.35 8.52 17.97
CA ARG A 32 2.42 8.93 19.38
C ARG A 32 3.62 8.30 20.10
N VAL A 33 3.90 7.05 19.82
CA VAL A 33 5.00 6.35 20.48
C VAL A 33 6.34 6.95 20.12
N ARG A 34 6.48 7.43 18.88
CA ARG A 34 7.77 7.96 18.40
C ARG A 34 7.90 9.47 18.49
N SER A 35 6.80 10.17 18.59
CA SER A 35 6.80 11.62 18.60
C SER A 35 7.15 12.16 19.99
N SER A 36 8.36 12.71 20.11
CA SER A 36 8.80 13.38 21.33
C SER A 36 8.90 14.89 21.14
N GLY A 37 8.71 15.38 19.93
CA GLY A 37 8.82 16.80 19.60
C GLY A 37 7.67 17.28 18.74
N VAL A 38 7.43 18.59 18.77
CA VAL A 38 6.28 19.21 18.12
C VAL A 38 6.36 19.15 16.59
N ASN A 39 7.56 19.15 16.02
CA ASN A 39 7.77 19.25 14.58
C ASN A 39 8.36 17.98 13.95
N GLU A 40 8.24 16.85 14.62
CA GLU A 40 8.74 15.61 14.06
C GLU A 40 7.81 15.11 12.95
N PRO A 41 8.36 14.64 11.81
CA PRO A 41 7.54 14.06 10.77
C PRO A 41 6.92 12.75 11.26
N ARG A 42 5.81 12.36 10.66
CA ARG A 42 5.20 11.08 10.98
C ARG A 42 6.18 9.95 10.69
N PRO A 43 6.32 9.00 11.61
CA PRO A 43 7.23 7.88 11.40
C PRO A 43 6.75 6.92 10.32
N ILE A 44 5.44 6.90 10.04
CA ILE A 44 4.86 5.98 9.07
C ILE A 44 3.58 6.55 8.48
N ASP A 45 3.41 6.36 7.17
CA ASP A 45 2.18 6.61 6.45
C ASP A 45 1.66 5.28 5.92
N ILE A 46 0.42 4.97 6.19
CA ILE A 46 -0.22 3.73 5.74
C ILE A 46 -1.35 4.06 4.79
N ASP A 47 -1.22 3.66 3.55
CA ASP A 47 -2.24 3.87 2.53
C ASP A 47 -2.97 2.56 2.24
N LEU A 48 -4.28 2.60 2.24
CA LEU A 48 -5.09 1.47 1.81
C LEU A 48 -5.24 1.53 0.29
N LEU A 49 -4.63 0.57 -0.40
CA LEU A 49 -4.55 0.59 -1.85
C LEU A 49 -5.75 -0.07 -2.52
N PHE A 50 -6.18 -1.20 -2.00
CA PHE A 50 -7.36 -1.90 -2.51
C PHE A 50 -7.93 -2.80 -1.42
N PHE A 51 -9.16 -3.22 -1.60
CA PHE A 51 -9.85 -4.10 -0.65
C PHE A 51 -10.70 -5.08 -1.45
N GLY A 52 -10.10 -6.23 -1.79
CA GLY A 52 -10.72 -7.22 -2.65
C GLY A 52 -11.15 -6.61 -3.98
N LYS A 53 -12.39 -6.85 -4.36
CA LYS A 53 -12.96 -6.31 -5.59
C LYS A 53 -13.83 -5.09 -5.35
N LYS A 54 -13.78 -4.53 -4.14
CA LYS A 54 -14.64 -3.40 -3.78
C LYS A 54 -14.12 -2.09 -4.35
N SER A 55 -15.06 -1.23 -4.71
CA SER A 55 -14.79 0.13 -5.15
C SER A 55 -15.54 1.08 -4.23
N ILE A 56 -14.81 2.00 -3.63
CA ILE A 56 -15.37 3.01 -2.74
C ILE A 56 -14.85 4.37 -3.16
N SER A 57 -15.76 5.32 -3.25
CA SER A 57 -15.39 6.72 -3.51
C SER A 57 -16.12 7.59 -2.49
N SER A 58 -15.37 8.07 -1.50
CA SER A 58 -15.89 8.93 -0.46
C SER A 58 -14.89 10.02 -0.13
N ASP A 59 -15.28 10.96 0.72
CA ASP A 59 -14.39 12.04 1.14
C ASP A 59 -13.21 11.53 1.98
N TYR A 60 -13.38 10.36 2.59
CA TYR A 60 -12.38 9.81 3.50
C TYR A 60 -11.55 8.70 2.90
N LEU A 61 -12.11 7.97 1.93
CA LEU A 61 -11.46 6.79 1.39
C LEU A 61 -11.88 6.56 -0.05
N THR A 62 -10.90 6.43 -0.92
CA THR A 62 -11.13 6.02 -2.31
C THR A 62 -10.29 4.78 -2.58
N ILE A 63 -10.95 3.67 -2.91
CA ILE A 63 -10.30 2.42 -3.27
C ILE A 63 -10.90 1.84 -4.55
N PRO A 64 -10.09 1.31 -5.43
CA PRO A 64 -8.62 1.29 -5.39
C PRO A 64 -8.04 2.70 -5.32
N HIS A 65 -6.89 2.82 -4.67
CA HIS A 65 -6.25 4.13 -4.49
C HIS A 65 -5.93 4.75 -5.85
N PRO A 66 -6.42 5.97 -6.14
CA PRO A 66 -6.39 6.51 -7.51
C PRO A 66 -4.98 6.77 -8.04
N ARG A 67 -4.01 7.03 -7.16
CA ARG A 67 -2.64 7.31 -7.57
C ARG A 67 -1.72 6.09 -7.53
N ALA A 68 -2.15 5.03 -6.86
CA ALA A 68 -1.30 3.86 -6.65
C ALA A 68 -0.82 3.24 -7.96
N LEU A 69 -1.72 3.18 -8.94
CA LEU A 69 -1.42 2.52 -10.22
C LEU A 69 -0.53 3.35 -11.15
N LYS A 70 -0.19 4.55 -10.74
CA LYS A 70 0.70 5.44 -11.49
C LYS A 70 2.06 5.60 -10.81
N ARG A 71 2.28 4.92 -9.70
CA ARG A 71 3.48 5.07 -8.90
C ARG A 71 4.32 3.80 -8.93
N ARG A 72 5.53 3.92 -9.43
CA ARG A 72 6.43 2.78 -9.53
C ARG A 72 6.76 2.18 -8.15
N PHE A 73 6.90 3.02 -7.14
CA PHE A 73 7.20 2.53 -5.78
C PHE A 73 6.04 1.77 -5.14
N VAL A 74 4.87 1.78 -5.77
CA VAL A 74 3.73 0.93 -5.39
C VAL A 74 3.66 -0.31 -6.28
N LEU A 75 3.73 -0.11 -7.59
CA LEU A 75 3.55 -1.21 -8.55
C LEU A 75 4.70 -2.22 -8.54
N GLU A 76 5.93 -1.78 -8.35
CA GLU A 76 7.05 -2.72 -8.32
C GLU A 76 6.95 -3.75 -7.19
N PRO A 77 6.81 -3.33 -5.91
CA PRO A 77 6.67 -4.31 -4.85
C PRO A 77 5.37 -5.11 -4.95
N LEU A 78 4.29 -4.49 -5.42
CA LEU A 78 3.03 -5.22 -5.60
C LEU A 78 3.14 -6.27 -6.71
N ALA A 79 3.77 -5.96 -7.82
CA ALA A 79 3.99 -6.90 -8.91
C ALA A 79 4.88 -8.07 -8.49
N GLU A 80 5.75 -7.85 -7.53
CA GLU A 80 6.62 -8.91 -7.02
C GLU A 80 5.81 -9.98 -6.28
N ILE A 81 4.77 -9.58 -5.55
CA ILE A 81 3.93 -10.52 -4.78
C ILE A 81 2.67 -10.94 -5.54
N PHE A 82 2.09 -10.06 -6.34
CA PHE A 82 0.84 -10.32 -7.07
C PHE A 82 0.92 -9.79 -8.50
N PRO A 83 1.76 -10.37 -9.37
CA PRO A 83 1.93 -9.86 -10.73
C PRO A 83 0.65 -9.91 -11.58
N ASP A 84 -0.17 -10.92 -11.36
CA ASP A 84 -1.36 -11.14 -12.20
C ASP A 84 -2.63 -10.49 -11.63
N LEU A 85 -2.51 -9.76 -10.53
CA LEU A 85 -3.64 -9.10 -9.91
C LEU A 85 -4.21 -8.02 -10.83
N VAL A 86 -5.52 -8.06 -11.02
CA VAL A 86 -6.26 -7.04 -11.75
C VAL A 86 -7.19 -6.33 -10.75
N LEU A 87 -6.94 -5.06 -10.52
CA LEU A 87 -7.73 -4.29 -9.57
C LEU A 87 -9.07 -3.84 -10.17
N PRO A 88 -10.08 -3.55 -9.33
CA PRO A 88 -11.37 -3.07 -9.82
C PRO A 88 -11.21 -1.87 -10.74
N GLY A 89 -11.95 -1.88 -11.86
CA GLY A 89 -11.89 -0.81 -12.83
C GLY A 89 -10.73 -0.89 -13.80
N GLN A 90 -9.85 -1.88 -13.66
CA GLN A 90 -8.70 -2.07 -14.53
C GLN A 90 -8.90 -3.28 -15.44
N GLU A 91 -8.31 -3.22 -16.63
CA GLU A 91 -8.27 -4.34 -17.56
C GLU A 91 -6.91 -5.03 -17.55
N LEU A 92 -5.89 -4.32 -17.11
CA LEU A 92 -4.52 -4.81 -17.08
C LEU A 92 -4.14 -5.29 -15.69
N SER A 93 -3.29 -6.30 -15.65
CA SER A 93 -2.70 -6.78 -14.40
C SER A 93 -1.68 -5.77 -13.86
N VAL A 94 -1.30 -5.97 -12.60
CA VAL A 94 -0.31 -5.12 -11.95
C VAL A 94 1.01 -5.10 -12.72
N VAL A 95 1.47 -6.25 -13.18
CA VAL A 95 2.74 -6.32 -13.92
C VAL A 95 2.62 -5.62 -15.28
N GLU A 96 1.47 -5.72 -15.93
CA GLU A 96 1.24 -5.02 -17.19
C GLU A 96 1.21 -3.51 -17.02
N LEU A 97 0.57 -3.05 -15.92
CA LEU A 97 0.56 -1.63 -15.59
C LEU A 97 1.97 -1.12 -15.30
N LEU A 98 2.75 -1.91 -14.56
CA LEU A 98 4.13 -1.55 -14.26
C LEU A 98 4.96 -1.39 -15.53
N ASN A 99 4.79 -2.29 -16.49
CA ASN A 99 5.53 -2.26 -17.74
C ASN A 99 5.16 -1.05 -18.61
N ARG A 100 4.02 -0.44 -18.37
CA ARG A 100 3.57 0.74 -19.10
C ARG A 100 4.02 2.06 -18.49
N LEU A 101 4.55 2.02 -17.27
CA LEU A 101 5.04 3.24 -16.63
C LEU A 101 6.29 3.75 -17.33
N PRO A 102 6.48 5.08 -17.36
CA PRO A 102 7.72 5.65 -17.86
C PRO A 102 8.94 5.11 -17.12
N LYS A 103 10.03 4.91 -17.81
CA LYS A 103 11.26 4.36 -17.24
C LYS A 103 12.18 5.42 -16.60
N ASN A 104 11.73 6.65 -16.53
CA ASN A 104 12.53 7.75 -16.01
C ASN A 104 12.60 7.82 -14.49
N GLY A 105 11.77 7.03 -13.80
CA GLY A 105 11.88 6.87 -12.35
C GLY A 105 12.46 5.51 -12.03
N TRP A 106 13.16 5.39 -10.90
CA TRP A 106 13.67 4.10 -10.47
C TRP A 106 13.38 3.87 -8.99
N VAL A 107 13.27 2.58 -8.66
CA VAL A 107 13.05 2.14 -7.30
C VAL A 107 14.12 1.10 -7.01
N ARG A 108 14.79 1.26 -5.89
CA ARG A 108 15.82 0.33 -5.45
C ARG A 108 15.22 -0.64 -4.45
N LYS A 109 15.38 -1.93 -4.70
CA LYS A 109 14.91 -2.97 -3.81
C LYS A 109 15.93 -3.17 -2.68
N PHE A 110 15.44 -3.31 -1.46
CA PHE A 110 16.28 -3.67 -0.35
C PHE A 110 16.70 -5.14 -0.44
N PRO A 111 17.86 -5.49 0.11
CA PRO A 111 18.32 -6.90 0.14
C PRO A 111 17.27 -7.79 0.81
N SER A 112 17.13 -9.01 0.29
CA SER A 112 16.13 -9.95 0.78
C SER A 112 16.38 -10.42 2.21
N ASP A 113 17.61 -10.37 2.69
CA ASP A 113 17.93 -10.72 4.06
C ASP A 113 17.26 -9.81 5.08
N LEU A 114 17.12 -8.51 4.76
CA LEU A 114 16.39 -7.58 5.62
C LEU A 114 14.90 -7.90 5.70
N VAL A 115 14.34 -8.39 4.59
CA VAL A 115 12.94 -8.79 4.53
C VAL A 115 12.70 -10.06 5.34
N GLU A 116 13.63 -11.00 5.30
CA GLU A 116 13.52 -12.25 6.04
C GLU A 116 13.60 -12.02 7.55
N GLU A 117 14.44 -11.11 8.00
CA GLU A 117 14.52 -10.77 9.41
C GLU A 117 13.20 -10.20 9.93
N ALA A 118 12.50 -9.44 9.11
CA ALA A 118 11.21 -8.88 9.48
C ALA A 118 10.10 -9.93 9.59
N LYS A 119 10.26 -11.09 8.96
CA LYS A 119 9.28 -12.17 9.00
C LYS A 119 9.45 -13.09 10.20
N SER A 120 10.59 -13.11 10.81
CA SER A 120 10.86 -13.99 11.95
C SER A 120 10.41 -13.38 13.33
#